data_3514293a6d0a444bc0281564a4ec9675
#
_entry.id   3514293a6d0a444bc0281564a4ec9675
#
_cell.length_a   1.000
_cell.length_b   1.000
_cell.length_c   1.000
_cell.angle_alpha   90.00
_cell.angle_beta   90.00
_cell.angle_gamma   90.00
#
_symmetry.space_group_name_H-M   'P 1'
#
loop_
_entity.id
_entity.type
_entity.pdbx_description
1 polymer ?
#
loop_
_entity_poly.entity_id
_entity_poly.type
_entity_poly.pdbx_seq_one_letter_code
_entity_poly.pdbx_strand_id
1 'polypeptide(L)'
;MKIEESLLIREIARSDHERWLTLWRGYNAFYGRAGPTALPAQIVESTWERFFDTAEPVHALVAELNHSLVGLAHYIFHRSTIMLGPICYLQDLFTSEESRGQGVGRALIRAVYVRAREGGSTRVYWQTHETNQVAQQLYNRVAERSGFIVYRRDLGGQ
;
A
#
# COMPACT_ATOMS: atom_id res chain seq x y z
N MET A 1 31.87 -6.33 -12.91
CA MET A 1 30.69 -7.18 -12.76
C MET A 1 29.57 -6.29 -12.27
N LYS A 2 28.57 -6.04 -13.11
CA LYS A 2 27.35 -5.35 -12.66
C LYS A 2 26.61 -6.32 -11.77
N ILE A 3 26.50 -6.01 -10.48
CA ILE A 3 25.53 -6.67 -9.61
C ILE A 3 24.17 -6.22 -10.16
N GLU A 4 23.42 -7.13 -10.77
CA GLU A 4 22.05 -6.84 -11.15
C GLU A 4 21.31 -6.45 -9.88
N GLU A 5 20.84 -5.22 -9.85
CA GLU A 5 19.97 -4.73 -8.80
C GLU A 5 18.67 -5.55 -8.87
N SER A 6 18.51 -6.52 -7.98
CA SER A 6 17.30 -7.33 -7.95
C SER A 6 16.29 -6.69 -7.02
N LEU A 7 15.17 -6.29 -7.60
CA LEU A 7 13.98 -5.87 -6.85
C LEU A 7 13.22 -7.11 -6.37
N LEU A 8 13.03 -7.22 -5.06
CA LEU A 8 12.26 -8.28 -4.42
C LEU A 8 10.98 -7.70 -3.78
N ILE A 9 9.84 -8.23 -4.16
CA ILE A 9 8.57 -7.95 -3.47
C ILE A 9 8.23 -9.14 -2.59
N ARG A 10 8.00 -8.89 -1.31
CA ARG A 10 7.72 -9.93 -0.32
C ARG A 10 6.77 -9.46 0.76
N GLU A 11 6.21 -10.38 1.50
CA GLU A 11 5.45 -10.06 2.70
C GLU A 11 6.34 -9.38 3.75
N ILE A 12 5.73 -8.48 4.50
CA ILE A 12 6.39 -7.83 5.63
C ILE A 12 6.69 -8.86 6.73
N ALA A 13 7.83 -8.71 7.40
CA ALA A 13 8.26 -9.53 8.52
C ALA A 13 8.42 -8.68 9.78
N ARG A 14 8.33 -9.29 10.95
CA ARG A 14 8.52 -8.60 12.25
C ARG A 14 9.85 -7.85 12.32
N SER A 15 10.87 -8.37 11.68
CA SER A 15 12.20 -7.73 11.61
C SER A 15 12.25 -6.46 10.76
N ASP A 16 11.20 -6.18 9.99
CA ASP A 16 11.14 -5.00 9.12
C ASP A 16 10.65 -3.73 9.85
N HIS A 17 10.27 -3.81 11.11
CA HIS A 17 9.56 -2.75 11.83
C HIS A 17 10.19 -1.36 11.63
N GLU A 18 11.46 -1.20 11.94
CA GLU A 18 12.13 0.12 11.86
C GLU A 18 12.21 0.65 10.43
N ARG A 19 12.49 -0.23 9.47
CA ARG A 19 12.56 0.13 8.05
C ARG A 19 11.19 0.46 7.48
N TRP A 20 10.15 -0.31 7.85
CA TRP A 20 8.76 -0.03 7.52
C TRP A 20 8.31 1.31 8.11
N LEU A 21 8.65 1.57 9.37
CA LEU A 21 8.25 2.80 10.05
C LEU A 21 8.80 4.05 9.34
N THR A 22 10.03 3.97 8.84
CA THR A 22 10.63 5.04 8.04
C THR A 22 9.84 5.30 6.75
N LEU A 23 9.49 4.25 6.02
CA LEU A 23 8.67 4.35 4.80
C LEU A 23 7.25 4.86 5.12
N TRP A 24 6.65 4.35 6.19
CA TRP A 24 5.30 4.74 6.60
C TRP A 24 5.22 6.21 7.00
N ARG A 25 6.23 6.71 7.69
CA ARG A 25 6.36 8.15 7.99
C ARG A 25 6.51 8.98 6.72
N GLY A 26 7.28 8.51 5.75
CA GLY A 26 7.44 9.16 4.45
C GLY A 26 6.13 9.25 3.67
N TYR A 27 5.37 8.17 3.64
CA TYR A 27 4.03 8.14 3.04
C TYR A 27 3.10 9.17 3.71
N ASN A 28 3.05 9.15 5.04
CA ASN A 28 2.19 10.06 5.79
C ASN A 28 2.59 11.52 5.61
N ALA A 29 3.89 11.81 5.57
CA ALA A 29 4.39 13.16 5.30
C ALA A 29 3.97 13.68 3.92
N PHE A 30 3.97 12.82 2.90
CA PHE A 30 3.48 13.15 1.56
C PHE A 30 2.02 13.62 1.58
N TYR A 31 1.19 13.07 2.48
CA TYR A 31 -0.20 13.45 2.66
C TYR A 31 -0.41 14.51 3.76
N GLY A 32 0.64 15.22 4.18
CA GLY A 32 0.55 16.30 5.17
C GLY A 32 0.42 15.82 6.62
N ARG A 33 0.66 14.55 6.89
CA ARG A 33 0.64 13.98 8.25
C ARG A 33 2.06 13.86 8.79
N ALA A 34 2.62 14.97 9.25
CA ALA A 34 3.95 15.05 9.83
C ALA A 34 4.00 16.11 10.93
N GLY A 35 4.98 16.03 11.85
CA GLY A 35 5.11 16.96 12.95
C GLY A 35 3.84 17.03 13.80
N PRO A 36 3.21 18.22 13.96
CA PRO A 36 1.99 18.36 14.76
C PRO A 36 0.78 17.59 14.22
N THR A 37 0.78 17.24 12.94
CA THR A 37 -0.31 16.49 12.27
C THR A 37 0.04 15.03 12.03
N ALA A 38 1.16 14.54 12.56
CA ALA A 38 1.56 13.14 12.44
C ALA A 38 0.50 12.20 13.04
N LEU A 39 0.44 10.97 12.53
CA LEU A 39 -0.42 9.96 13.09
C LEU A 39 -0.06 9.70 14.57
N PRO A 40 -1.07 9.58 15.46
CA PRO A 40 -0.83 9.13 16.83
C PRO A 40 -0.10 7.79 16.87
N ALA A 41 0.82 7.62 17.81
CA ALA A 41 1.59 6.38 18.00
C ALA A 41 0.68 5.14 18.10
N GLN A 42 -0.46 5.25 18.77
CA GLN A 42 -1.43 4.17 18.89
C GLN A 42 -1.95 3.68 17.55
N ILE A 43 -2.17 4.57 16.57
CA ILE A 43 -2.61 4.18 15.22
C ILE A 43 -1.48 3.43 14.51
N VAL A 44 -0.25 3.92 14.61
CA VAL A 44 0.92 3.28 13.99
C VAL A 44 1.13 1.87 14.55
N GLU A 45 1.08 1.72 15.87
CA GLU A 45 1.23 0.43 16.55
C GLU A 45 0.10 -0.54 16.19
N SER A 46 -1.14 -0.08 16.21
CA SER A 46 -2.30 -0.89 15.82
C SER A 46 -2.21 -1.37 14.39
N THR A 47 -1.78 -0.50 13.48
CA THR A 47 -1.58 -0.84 12.07
C THR A 47 -0.52 -1.93 11.92
N TRP A 48 0.61 -1.76 12.60
CA TRP A 48 1.70 -2.75 12.60
C TRP A 48 1.25 -4.11 13.09
N GLU A 49 0.58 -4.18 14.25
CA GLU A 49 0.13 -5.46 14.82
C GLU A 49 -0.89 -6.17 13.94
N ARG A 50 -1.77 -5.43 13.26
CA ARG A 50 -2.75 -6.01 12.34
C ARG A 50 -2.14 -6.81 11.19
N PHE A 51 -0.96 -6.45 10.71
CA PHE A 51 -0.29 -7.21 9.64
C PHE A 51 0.01 -8.66 10.05
N PHE A 52 0.14 -8.94 11.33
CA PHE A 52 0.52 -10.24 11.87
C PHE A 52 -0.62 -10.95 12.59
N ASP A 53 -1.79 -10.34 12.66
CA ASP A 53 -2.99 -10.94 13.23
C ASP A 53 -3.81 -11.59 12.12
N THR A 54 -3.91 -12.92 12.15
CA THR A 54 -4.65 -13.69 11.14
C THR A 54 -6.15 -13.44 11.16
N ALA A 55 -6.69 -12.85 12.23
CA ALA A 55 -8.10 -12.46 12.31
C ALA A 55 -8.38 -11.11 11.62
N GLU A 56 -7.34 -10.34 11.31
CA GLU A 56 -7.45 -9.05 10.66
C GLU A 56 -7.29 -9.18 9.13
N PRO A 57 -8.13 -8.50 8.34
CA PRO A 57 -8.04 -8.55 6.88
C PRO A 57 -7.00 -7.59 6.29
N VAL A 58 -6.02 -7.19 7.07
CA VAL A 58 -5.03 -6.15 6.74
C VAL A 58 -3.68 -6.79 6.49
N HIS A 59 -3.08 -6.45 5.35
CA HIS A 59 -1.83 -7.07 4.89
C HIS A 59 -0.85 -6.01 4.38
N ALA A 60 0.43 -6.34 4.41
CA ALA A 60 1.48 -5.48 3.89
C ALA A 60 2.49 -6.26 3.04
N LEU A 61 2.85 -5.67 1.92
CA LEU A 61 4.00 -6.06 1.11
C LEU A 61 5.07 -4.97 1.20
N VAL A 62 6.31 -5.38 1.10
CA VAL A 62 7.46 -4.48 1.02
C VAL A 62 8.25 -4.77 -0.25
N ALA A 63 8.85 -3.72 -0.79
CA ALA A 63 9.80 -3.80 -1.89
C ALA A 63 11.21 -3.64 -1.35
N GLU A 64 12.04 -4.62 -1.58
CA GLU A 64 13.43 -4.62 -1.17
C GLU A 64 14.34 -4.51 -2.41
N LEU A 65 15.26 -3.56 -2.38
CA LEU A 65 16.26 -3.35 -3.41
C LEU A 65 17.62 -3.24 -2.72
N ASN A 66 18.56 -4.12 -3.08
CA ASN A 66 19.89 -4.15 -2.47
C ASN A 66 19.85 -4.16 -0.93
N HIS A 67 19.01 -5.01 -0.35
CA HIS A 67 18.80 -5.16 1.09
C HIS A 67 18.20 -3.94 1.81
N SER A 68 17.76 -2.92 1.08
CA SER A 68 17.06 -1.76 1.62
C SER A 68 15.58 -1.83 1.26
N LEU A 69 14.69 -1.47 2.19
CA LEU A 69 13.28 -1.31 1.87
C LEU A 69 13.06 0.02 1.15
N VAL A 70 12.52 -0.05 -0.05
CA VAL A 70 12.31 1.11 -0.93
C VAL A 70 10.85 1.38 -1.24
N GLY A 71 9.95 0.51 -0.81
CA GLY A 71 8.52 0.70 -1.04
C GLY A 71 7.67 -0.20 -0.15
N LEU A 72 6.40 0.18 -0.04
CA LEU A 72 5.38 -0.58 0.68
C LEU A 72 4.04 -0.54 -0.04
N ALA A 73 3.23 -1.56 0.21
CA ALA A 73 1.81 -1.59 -0.13
C ALA A 73 1.03 -2.17 1.04
N HIS A 74 -0.01 -1.47 1.47
CA HIS A 74 -0.98 -1.98 2.43
C HIS A 74 -2.27 -2.30 1.69
N TYR A 75 -2.82 -3.49 1.88
CA TYR A 75 -4.07 -3.88 1.25
C TYR A 75 -4.99 -4.56 2.25
N ILE A 76 -6.28 -4.42 2.01
CA ILE A 76 -7.33 -4.84 2.93
C ILE A 76 -8.37 -5.62 2.15
N PHE A 77 -8.76 -6.79 2.64
CA PHE A 77 -9.89 -7.52 2.10
C PHE A 77 -11.18 -7.09 2.81
N HIS A 78 -12.24 -6.90 2.04
CA HIS A 78 -13.57 -6.68 2.59
C HIS A 78 -14.62 -7.50 1.84
N ARG A 79 -15.73 -7.78 2.50
CA ARG A 79 -16.85 -8.48 1.88
C ARG A 79 -17.52 -7.64 0.81
N SER A 80 -18.10 -8.31 -0.14
CA SER A 80 -18.96 -7.73 -1.17
C SER A 80 -20.35 -8.37 -1.09
N THR A 81 -21.37 -7.57 -1.34
CA THR A 81 -22.75 -8.06 -1.40
C THR A 81 -23.13 -8.62 -2.78
N ILE A 82 -22.24 -8.46 -3.76
CA ILE A 82 -22.48 -8.89 -5.15
C ILE A 82 -21.46 -9.93 -5.64
N MET A 83 -20.56 -10.38 -4.77
CA MET A 83 -19.54 -11.39 -5.08
C MET A 83 -19.44 -12.41 -3.96
N LEU A 84 -19.10 -13.65 -4.28
CA LEU A 84 -18.86 -14.70 -3.28
C LEU A 84 -17.53 -14.47 -2.55
N GLY A 85 -16.49 -14.11 -3.25
CA GLY A 85 -15.19 -13.79 -2.68
C GLY A 85 -15.07 -12.35 -2.19
N PRO A 86 -14.03 -12.03 -1.45
CA PRO A 86 -13.77 -10.67 -0.98
C PRO A 86 -13.33 -9.76 -2.13
N ILE A 87 -13.38 -8.45 -1.89
CA ILE A 87 -12.73 -7.44 -2.72
C ILE A 87 -11.45 -7.00 -2.01
N CYS A 88 -10.39 -6.76 -2.76
CA CYS A 88 -9.11 -6.24 -2.27
C CYS A 88 -9.04 -4.73 -2.47
N TYR A 89 -8.88 -4.00 -1.39
CA TYR A 89 -8.63 -2.56 -1.39
C TYR A 89 -7.14 -2.31 -1.17
N LEU A 90 -6.46 -1.76 -2.17
CA LEU A 90 -5.09 -1.28 -2.04
C LEU A 90 -5.15 0.11 -1.42
N GLN A 91 -4.97 0.18 -0.10
CA GLN A 91 -5.16 1.42 0.63
C GLN A 91 -3.96 2.36 0.52
N ASP A 92 -2.77 1.84 0.65
CA ASP A 92 -1.55 2.63 0.67
C ASP A 92 -0.53 2.03 -0.30
N LEU A 93 0.09 2.89 -1.09
CA LEU A 93 1.17 2.54 -2.01
C LEU A 93 2.22 3.64 -1.95
N PHE A 94 3.45 3.29 -1.63
CA PHE A 94 4.53 4.25 -1.48
C PHE A 94 5.86 3.70 -1.99
N THR A 95 6.60 4.53 -2.70
CA THR A 95 7.98 4.30 -3.08
C THR A 95 8.82 5.44 -2.55
N SER A 96 9.96 5.12 -1.92
CA SER A 96 10.91 6.13 -1.46
C SER A 96 11.35 7.02 -2.62
N GLU A 97 11.60 8.30 -2.34
CA GLU A 97 11.87 9.30 -3.36
C GLU A 97 13.06 8.91 -4.26
N GLU A 98 14.12 8.39 -3.65
CA GLU A 98 15.34 7.97 -4.35
C GLU A 98 15.13 6.79 -5.31
N SER A 99 14.07 6.01 -5.08
CA SER A 99 13.79 4.78 -5.85
C SER A 99 12.62 4.94 -6.83
N ARG A 100 12.08 6.15 -6.97
CA ARG A 100 11.01 6.43 -7.93
C ARG A 100 11.50 6.32 -9.37
N GLY A 101 10.57 5.98 -10.27
CA GLY A 101 10.90 5.82 -11.68
C GLY A 101 11.63 4.53 -12.05
N GLN A 102 11.79 3.59 -11.10
CA GLN A 102 12.47 2.31 -11.29
C GLN A 102 11.50 1.10 -11.33
N GLY A 103 10.21 1.36 -11.42
CA GLY A 103 9.20 0.30 -11.53
C GLY A 103 8.78 -0.33 -10.20
N VAL A 104 9.16 0.21 -9.06
CA VAL A 104 8.82 -0.31 -7.72
C VAL A 104 7.32 -0.31 -7.48
N GLY A 105 6.65 0.81 -7.75
CA GLY A 105 5.19 0.92 -7.57
C GLY A 105 4.41 -0.06 -8.44
N ARG A 106 4.82 -0.23 -9.69
CA ARG A 106 4.23 -1.21 -10.61
C ARG A 106 4.43 -2.64 -10.12
N ALA A 107 5.60 -2.97 -9.63
CA ALA A 107 5.91 -4.29 -9.08
C ALA A 107 5.07 -4.59 -7.83
N LEU A 108 4.90 -3.61 -6.93
CA LEU A 108 4.03 -3.73 -5.76
C LEU A 108 2.57 -3.97 -6.16
N ILE A 109 2.03 -3.19 -7.09
CA ILE A 109 0.65 -3.37 -7.58
C ILE A 109 0.44 -4.77 -8.15
N ARG A 110 1.37 -5.24 -8.99
CA ARG A 110 1.29 -6.59 -9.55
C ARG A 110 1.35 -7.69 -8.50
N ALA A 111 2.17 -7.51 -7.48
CA ALA A 111 2.24 -8.43 -6.36
C ALA A 111 0.93 -8.44 -5.56
N VAL A 112 0.29 -7.29 -5.37
CA VAL A 112 -1.05 -7.21 -4.75
C VAL A 112 -2.08 -7.96 -5.59
N TYR A 113 -2.04 -7.88 -6.91
CA TYR A 113 -2.94 -8.67 -7.77
C TYR A 113 -2.80 -10.18 -7.54
N VAL A 114 -1.57 -10.65 -7.42
CA VAL A 114 -1.30 -12.07 -7.12
C VAL A 114 -1.86 -12.45 -5.76
N ARG A 115 -1.58 -11.67 -4.73
CA ARG A 115 -2.07 -11.92 -3.36
C ARG A 115 -3.60 -11.84 -3.27
N ALA A 116 -4.20 -10.88 -3.94
CA ALA A 116 -5.65 -10.75 -3.99
C ALA A 116 -6.29 -12.01 -4.58
N ARG A 117 -5.76 -12.50 -5.69
CA ARG A 117 -6.24 -13.73 -6.35
C ARG A 117 -6.09 -14.95 -5.47
N GLU A 118 -4.95 -15.10 -4.80
CA GLU A 118 -4.72 -16.17 -3.81
C GLU A 118 -5.72 -16.10 -2.65
N GLY A 119 -6.11 -14.90 -2.24
CA GLY A 119 -7.14 -14.66 -1.22
C GLY A 119 -8.59 -14.81 -1.69
N GLY A 120 -8.81 -15.22 -2.95
CA GLY A 120 -10.14 -15.42 -3.52
C GLY A 120 -10.79 -14.17 -4.10
N SER A 121 -10.06 -13.06 -4.19
CA SER A 121 -10.56 -11.82 -4.78
C SER A 121 -10.40 -11.83 -6.30
N THR A 122 -11.41 -11.29 -6.97
CA THR A 122 -11.36 -11.04 -8.43
C THR A 122 -11.31 -9.55 -8.76
N ARG A 123 -11.20 -8.71 -7.75
CA ARG A 123 -11.13 -7.25 -7.93
C ARG A 123 -10.16 -6.63 -6.95
N VAL A 124 -9.28 -5.80 -7.46
CA VAL A 124 -8.44 -4.88 -6.70
C VAL A 124 -8.80 -3.46 -7.12
N TYR A 125 -8.97 -2.57 -6.18
CA TYR A 125 -9.24 -1.16 -6.46
C TYR A 125 -8.49 -0.27 -5.48
N TRP A 126 -8.29 0.98 -5.86
CA TRP A 126 -7.68 2.00 -5.01
C TRP A 126 -8.18 3.38 -5.40
N GLN A 127 -7.81 4.35 -4.58
CA GLN A 127 -8.13 5.75 -4.76
C GLN A 127 -6.84 6.55 -4.91
N THR A 128 -6.91 7.61 -5.67
CA THR A 128 -5.85 8.62 -5.72
C THR A 128 -6.49 9.99 -5.81
N HIS A 129 -5.78 11.01 -5.34
CA HIS A 129 -6.27 12.37 -5.51
C HIS A 129 -6.31 12.73 -7.00
N GLU A 130 -7.36 13.42 -7.43
CA GLU A 130 -7.55 13.82 -8.83
C GLU A 130 -6.42 14.67 -9.39
N THR A 131 -5.67 15.37 -8.52
CA THR A 131 -4.51 16.19 -8.89
C THR A 131 -3.20 15.40 -8.97
N ASN A 132 -3.17 14.14 -8.52
CA ASN A 132 -1.96 13.32 -8.56
C ASN A 132 -1.74 12.71 -9.94
N GLN A 133 -1.39 13.56 -10.91
CA GLN A 133 -1.25 13.16 -12.31
C GLN A 133 -0.09 12.19 -12.54
N VAL A 134 0.99 12.32 -11.77
CA VAL A 134 2.16 11.42 -11.88
C VAL A 134 1.77 9.99 -11.54
N ALA A 135 1.08 9.78 -10.42
CA ALA A 135 0.60 8.45 -10.05
C ALA A 135 -0.43 7.89 -11.04
N GLN A 136 -1.30 8.73 -11.57
CA GLN A 136 -2.31 8.33 -12.55
C GLN A 136 -1.69 7.82 -13.85
N GLN A 137 -0.53 8.31 -14.25
CA GLN A 137 0.19 7.77 -15.42
C GLN A 137 0.54 6.30 -15.24
N LEU A 138 1.00 5.91 -14.05
CA LEU A 138 1.22 4.50 -13.71
C LEU A 138 -0.11 3.74 -13.68
N TYR A 139 -1.11 4.27 -12.98
CA TYR A 139 -2.38 3.57 -12.77
C TYR A 139 -3.12 3.29 -14.07
N ASN A 140 -3.08 4.21 -15.03
CA ASN A 140 -3.68 4.00 -16.36
C ASN A 140 -3.04 2.87 -17.17
N ARG A 141 -1.82 2.45 -16.81
CA ARG A 141 -1.13 1.33 -17.46
C ARG A 141 -1.43 -0.03 -16.83
N VAL A 142 -1.89 -0.05 -15.59
CA VAL A 142 -2.08 -1.29 -14.81
C VAL A 142 -3.54 -1.54 -14.43
N ALA A 143 -4.40 -0.55 -14.61
CA ALA A 143 -5.83 -0.61 -14.30
C ALA A 143 -6.61 0.38 -15.17
N GLU A 144 -7.89 0.52 -14.88
CA GLU A 144 -8.77 1.50 -15.53
C GLU A 144 -9.51 2.33 -14.49
N ARG A 145 -9.89 3.52 -14.88
CA ARG A 145 -10.74 4.36 -14.02
C ARG A 145 -12.15 3.76 -13.99
N SER A 146 -12.64 3.48 -12.78
CA SER A 146 -13.96 2.84 -12.61
C SER A 146 -15.13 3.75 -12.99
N GLY A 147 -14.94 5.05 -12.98
CA GLY A 147 -16.01 6.03 -13.13
C GLY A 147 -16.75 6.35 -11.82
N PHE A 148 -16.52 5.60 -10.76
CA PHE A 148 -17.07 5.93 -9.43
C PHE A 148 -16.28 7.06 -8.78
N ILE A 149 -16.99 7.95 -8.08
CA ILE A 149 -16.41 8.98 -7.23
C ILE A 149 -16.68 8.66 -5.78
N VAL A 150 -15.83 9.18 -4.88
CA VAL A 150 -15.93 8.92 -3.45
C VAL A 150 -16.58 10.09 -2.74
N TYR A 151 -17.59 9.81 -1.93
CA TYR A 151 -18.16 10.77 -0.99
C TYR A 151 -17.67 10.40 0.42
N ARG A 152 -17.26 11.41 1.19
CA ARG A 152 -16.77 11.25 2.55
C ARG A 152 -17.44 12.24 3.49
N ARG A 153 -17.80 11.77 4.66
CA ARG A 153 -18.20 12.63 5.78
C ARG A 153 -17.47 12.14 7.02
N ASP A 154 -16.69 13.01 7.61
CA ASP A 154 -16.01 12.72 8.88
C ASP A 154 -17.04 12.86 10.03
N LEU A 155 -17.08 11.86 10.91
CA LEU A 155 -18.08 11.81 11.99
C LEU A 155 -17.54 12.33 13.32
N GLY A 156 -16.30 12.77 13.36
CA GLY A 156 -15.62 13.24 14.58
C GLY A 156 -15.19 12.10 15.49
N GLY A 157 -14.28 12.38 16.44
CA GLY A 157 -13.95 11.47 17.52
C GLY A 157 -13.00 10.33 17.18
N GLN A 158 -11.75 10.67 16.96
CA GLN A 158 -10.61 9.79 17.25
C GLN A 158 -9.55 10.58 17.97
#